data_d451d7ad90528992c3ded1037bf25b72
#
_entry.id   d451d7ad90528992c3ded1037bf25b72
#
_cell.length_a   1.000
_cell.length_b   1.000
_cell.length_c   1.000
_cell.angle_alpha   90.00
_cell.angle_beta   90.00
_cell.angle_gamma   90.00
#
_symmetry.space_group_name_H-M   'P 1'
#
loop_
_entity.id
_entity.type
_entity.pdbx_description
1 polymer ?
#
loop_
_entity_poly.entity_id
_entity_poly.type
_entity_poly.pdbx_seq_one_letter_code
_entity_poly.pdbx_strand_id
1 'polypeptide(L)'
;MDTKILLESGTNELEILEFMVSGNYYGINVAKIQEILIYNPLTPIPNAHPFVEGAFTTRGETISIINLARCLGMEERVDSKQDMFLITNFNGLNAGFHVHGVVGIHRVNWSSIIKPDSMVNSASSSVATGIVNLDDKLVILLDFEKIVADITPEVGINVADVDKLGQRQACNAPILYAEDSQLLSTMIFEGLNKAGYMNVIPYNNGLELWEALSQFKKNGTLEKNVRCVVTDIEMPQMDGHRLLRMMKEDQELKEIPVIIFSSLINDQMRKKGERLGASAQLSKNEFGDFVQHLDKIILEDAEY
;
A
#
# COMPACT_ATOMS: atom_id res chain seq x y z
N MET A 1 -6.55 -26.27 -2.07
CA MET A 1 -7.62 -25.44 -1.51
C MET A 1 -7.92 -24.36 -2.51
N ASP A 2 -9.11 -24.34 -3.05
CA ASP A 2 -9.47 -23.42 -4.13
C ASP A 2 -9.49 -21.97 -3.66
N THR A 3 -8.70 -21.15 -4.30
CA THR A 3 -8.56 -19.70 -4.13
C THR A 3 -9.79 -18.89 -4.57
N LYS A 4 -10.97 -19.42 -4.38
CA LYS A 4 -12.24 -18.74 -4.73
C LYS A 4 -12.64 -17.61 -3.78
N ILE A 5 -11.90 -17.40 -2.69
CA ILE A 5 -12.30 -16.56 -1.54
C ILE A 5 -11.89 -15.10 -1.71
N LEU A 6 -10.93 -14.78 -2.59
CA LEU A 6 -10.42 -13.41 -2.80
C LEU A 6 -11.28 -12.50 -3.70
N LEU A 7 -12.46 -12.93 -4.12
CA LEU A 7 -13.21 -12.31 -5.22
C LEU A 7 -14.57 -11.69 -4.84
N GLU A 8 -14.94 -11.63 -3.59
CA GLU A 8 -16.10 -10.82 -3.21
C GLU A 8 -15.71 -9.34 -3.18
N SER A 9 -15.99 -8.69 -4.31
CA SER A 9 -15.66 -7.28 -4.52
C SER A 9 -16.49 -6.39 -3.60
N GLY A 10 -15.82 -5.66 -2.70
CA GLY A 10 -16.45 -4.56 -1.95
C GLY A 10 -17.07 -4.94 -0.61
N THR A 11 -16.67 -6.05 0.02
CA THR A 11 -17.11 -6.40 1.38
C THR A 11 -16.48 -5.54 2.47
N ASN A 12 -15.50 -4.69 2.15
CA ASN A 12 -14.70 -3.93 3.13
C ASN A 12 -13.97 -4.86 4.12
N GLU A 13 -13.58 -6.04 3.66
CA GLU A 13 -12.87 -7.04 4.46
C GLU A 13 -11.41 -7.17 4.06
N LEU A 14 -10.57 -7.44 5.04
CA LEU A 14 -9.14 -7.69 4.94
C LEU A 14 -8.84 -9.08 5.49
N GLU A 15 -8.02 -9.86 4.80
CA GLU A 15 -7.45 -11.09 5.34
C GLU A 15 -6.06 -10.80 5.92
N ILE A 16 -5.91 -11.05 7.22
CA ILE A 16 -4.69 -10.79 7.99
C ILE A 16 -4.03 -12.12 8.32
N LEU A 17 -2.74 -12.25 8.00
CA LEU A 17 -1.90 -13.29 8.59
C LEU A 17 -1.44 -12.82 9.97
N GLU A 18 -1.87 -13.53 11.02
CA GLU A 18 -1.39 -13.35 12.39
C GLU A 18 -0.09 -14.13 12.59
N PHE A 19 0.93 -13.47 13.12
CA PHE A 19 2.23 -14.05 13.41
C PHE A 19 2.81 -13.50 14.72
N MET A 20 3.85 -14.14 15.22
CA MET A 20 4.49 -13.77 16.48
C MET A 20 5.90 -13.24 16.26
N VAL A 21 6.26 -12.20 17.04
CA VAL A 21 7.63 -11.70 17.20
C VAL A 21 7.86 -11.44 18.68
N SER A 22 8.86 -12.08 19.28
CA SER A 22 9.25 -11.92 20.69
C SER A 22 8.06 -12.03 21.67
N GLY A 23 7.13 -12.96 21.38
CA GLY A 23 5.96 -13.24 22.23
C GLY A 23 4.76 -12.30 22.03
N ASN A 24 4.87 -11.31 21.17
CA ASN A 24 3.76 -10.41 20.81
C ASN A 24 3.13 -10.80 19.47
N TYR A 25 1.88 -10.40 19.28
CA TYR A 25 1.10 -10.72 18.09
C TYR A 25 1.07 -9.55 17.12
N TYR A 26 1.35 -9.85 15.87
CA TYR A 26 1.38 -8.91 14.76
C TYR A 26 0.59 -9.45 13.58
N GLY A 27 0.22 -8.56 12.68
CA GLY A 27 -0.51 -8.92 11.46
C GLY A 27 0.02 -8.23 10.22
N ILE A 28 -0.12 -8.90 9.10
CA ILE A 28 0.11 -8.37 7.76
C ILE A 28 -1.04 -8.81 6.85
N ASN A 29 -1.38 -7.99 5.86
CA ASN A 29 -2.32 -8.41 4.81
C ASN A 29 -1.79 -9.64 4.06
N VAL A 30 -2.61 -10.69 4.00
CA VAL A 30 -2.28 -11.94 3.28
C VAL A 30 -1.92 -11.67 1.82
N ALA A 31 -2.55 -10.69 1.19
CA ALA A 31 -2.28 -10.34 -0.20
C ALA A 31 -0.83 -9.88 -0.47
N LYS A 32 -0.10 -9.42 0.55
CA LYS A 32 1.32 -9.03 0.47
C LYS A 32 2.27 -10.23 0.55
N ILE A 33 1.78 -11.39 0.97
CA ILE A 33 2.60 -12.59 1.20
C ILE A 33 2.59 -13.45 -0.04
N GLN A 34 3.77 -13.73 -0.56
CA GLN A 34 3.95 -14.71 -1.65
C GLN A 34 4.06 -16.12 -1.14
N GLU A 35 4.85 -16.31 -0.07
CA GLU A 35 5.18 -17.63 0.45
C GLU A 35 5.54 -17.55 1.94
N ILE A 36 5.29 -18.64 2.67
CA ILE A 36 5.71 -18.82 4.05
C ILE A 36 6.67 -20.02 4.07
N LEU A 37 7.89 -19.80 4.52
CA LEU A 37 8.94 -20.82 4.56
C LEU A 37 9.37 -21.10 6.00
N ILE A 38 9.75 -22.34 6.28
CA ILE A 38 10.39 -22.70 7.53
C ILE A 38 11.78 -22.05 7.57
N TYR A 39 12.20 -21.61 8.74
CA TYR A 39 13.54 -21.06 8.95
C TYR A 39 14.63 -22.00 8.42
N ASN A 40 15.57 -21.42 7.71
CA ASN A 40 16.78 -22.08 7.23
C ASN A 40 17.99 -21.21 7.56
N PRO A 41 19.17 -21.80 7.79
CA PRO A 41 20.38 -21.03 8.01
C PRO A 41 20.65 -20.03 6.89
N LEU A 42 20.97 -18.81 7.26
CA LEU A 42 21.20 -17.70 6.34
C LEU A 42 22.69 -17.55 6.01
N THR A 43 22.99 -17.08 4.82
CA THR A 43 24.31 -16.62 4.45
C THR A 43 24.47 -15.16 4.86
N PRO A 44 25.41 -14.81 5.76
CA PRO A 44 25.65 -13.43 6.16
C PRO A 44 26.06 -12.55 4.98
N ILE A 45 25.51 -11.34 4.91
CA ILE A 45 25.86 -10.35 3.90
C ILE A 45 26.79 -9.30 4.54
N PRO A 46 28.06 -9.17 4.09
CA PRO A 46 28.98 -8.17 4.63
C PRO A 46 28.45 -6.75 4.41
N ASN A 47 28.52 -5.90 5.43
CA ASN A 47 28.10 -4.49 5.41
C ASN A 47 26.63 -4.28 5.06
N ALA A 48 25.77 -5.27 5.26
CA ALA A 48 24.32 -5.11 5.10
C ALA A 48 23.75 -4.14 6.14
N HIS A 49 22.54 -3.65 5.88
CA HIS A 49 21.80 -2.85 6.86
C HIS A 49 21.64 -3.64 8.18
N PRO A 50 21.68 -3.00 9.37
CA PRO A 50 21.57 -3.68 10.66
C PRO A 50 20.34 -4.60 10.82
N PHE A 51 19.25 -4.29 10.13
CA PHE A 51 18.04 -5.10 10.14
C PHE A 51 18.11 -6.32 9.23
N VAL A 52 19.04 -6.37 8.27
CA VAL A 52 19.23 -7.53 7.39
C VAL A 52 20.02 -8.60 8.13
N GLU A 53 19.42 -9.76 8.31
CA GLU A 53 20.02 -10.91 9.01
C GLU A 53 20.95 -11.70 8.10
N GLY A 54 20.62 -11.78 6.80
CA GLY A 54 21.40 -12.50 5.81
C GLY A 54 20.63 -12.71 4.52
N ALA A 55 21.13 -13.61 3.66
CA ALA A 55 20.49 -14.01 2.43
C ALA A 55 20.10 -15.49 2.46
N PHE A 56 18.99 -15.79 1.80
CA PHE A 56 18.48 -17.14 1.60
C PHE A 56 18.16 -17.34 0.10
N THR A 57 18.55 -18.48 -0.45
CA THR A 57 18.27 -18.80 -1.85
C THR A 57 17.13 -19.82 -1.94
N THR A 58 16.07 -19.48 -2.63
CA THR A 58 14.93 -20.35 -2.93
C THR A 58 14.54 -20.25 -4.39
N ARG A 59 14.21 -21.36 -5.04
CA ARG A 59 13.76 -21.42 -6.45
C ARG A 59 14.70 -20.71 -7.44
N GLY A 60 15.99 -20.59 -7.13
CA GLY A 60 16.97 -19.91 -7.99
C GLY A 60 17.03 -18.38 -7.77
N GLU A 61 16.26 -17.83 -6.86
CA GLU A 61 16.30 -16.42 -6.45
C GLU A 61 16.95 -16.27 -5.09
N THR A 62 17.76 -15.24 -4.91
CA THR A 62 18.37 -14.90 -3.63
C THR A 62 17.58 -13.76 -3.00
N ILE A 63 17.05 -14.01 -1.81
CA ILE A 63 16.19 -13.09 -1.07
C ILE A 63 16.90 -12.63 0.19
N SER A 64 16.92 -11.32 0.44
CA SER A 64 17.41 -10.75 1.70
C SER A 64 16.37 -10.99 2.80
N ILE A 65 16.84 -11.47 3.95
CA ILE A 65 15.99 -11.73 5.12
C ILE A 65 16.20 -10.63 6.15
N ILE A 66 15.09 -9.99 6.51
CA ILE A 66 15.00 -8.91 7.49
C ILE A 66 14.60 -9.51 8.83
N ASN A 67 15.34 -9.21 9.87
CA ASN A 67 15.00 -9.60 11.25
C ASN A 67 13.96 -8.64 11.81
N LEU A 68 12.72 -9.08 11.88
CA LEU A 68 11.61 -8.22 12.30
C LEU A 68 11.71 -7.82 13.77
N ALA A 69 12.28 -8.66 14.64
CA ALA A 69 12.50 -8.32 16.04
C ALA A 69 13.45 -7.10 16.18
N ARG A 70 14.54 -7.07 15.38
CA ARG A 70 15.45 -5.90 15.34
C ARG A 70 14.75 -4.64 14.83
N CYS A 71 13.94 -4.76 13.77
CA CYS A 71 13.18 -3.63 13.24
C CYS A 71 12.23 -3.03 14.28
N LEU A 72 11.65 -3.87 15.13
CA LEU A 72 10.71 -3.47 16.17
C LEU A 72 11.40 -3.07 17.49
N GLY A 73 12.75 -3.10 17.54
CA GLY A 73 13.52 -2.79 18.75
C GLY A 73 13.32 -3.80 19.88
N MET A 74 13.05 -5.06 19.55
CA MET A 74 12.81 -6.15 20.50
C MET A 74 14.04 -7.01 20.67
N GLU A 75 14.10 -7.74 21.79
CA GLU A 75 15.13 -8.73 22.02
C GLU A 75 15.01 -9.89 21.02
N GLU A 76 16.14 -10.25 20.43
CA GLU A 76 16.22 -11.41 19.55
C GLU A 76 16.10 -12.69 20.39
N ARG A 77 15.36 -13.65 19.89
CA ARG A 77 15.35 -14.99 20.46
C ARG A 77 16.44 -15.84 19.79
N VAL A 78 16.93 -16.79 20.54
CA VAL A 78 17.69 -17.90 19.94
C VAL A 78 16.71 -18.68 19.06
N ASP A 79 17.12 -18.98 17.82
CA ASP A 79 16.33 -19.70 16.82
C ASP A 79 15.52 -20.84 17.42
N SER A 80 14.24 -20.87 17.06
CA SER A 80 13.36 -21.95 17.45
C SER A 80 12.95 -22.75 16.21
N LYS A 81 12.54 -24.00 16.43
CA LYS A 81 11.99 -24.84 15.34
C LYS A 81 10.69 -24.31 14.74
N GLN A 82 10.11 -23.27 15.33
CA GLN A 82 8.86 -22.64 14.88
C GLN A 82 9.10 -21.37 14.08
N ASP A 83 10.35 -20.91 13.99
CA ASP A 83 10.68 -19.70 13.27
C ASP A 83 10.45 -19.87 11.77
N MET A 84 9.97 -18.83 11.13
CA MET A 84 9.54 -18.82 9.73
C MET A 84 10.01 -17.56 9.01
N PHE A 85 10.07 -17.65 7.69
CA PHE A 85 10.23 -16.51 6.80
C PHE A 85 8.90 -16.20 6.12
N LEU A 86 8.43 -14.98 6.26
CA LEU A 86 7.36 -14.44 5.44
C LEU A 86 8.00 -13.80 4.20
N ILE A 87 7.82 -14.41 3.05
CA ILE A 87 8.32 -13.87 1.78
C ILE A 87 7.26 -12.97 1.18
N THR A 88 7.63 -11.74 0.90
CA THR A 88 6.76 -10.70 0.36
C THR A 88 7.35 -10.16 -0.94
N ASN A 89 6.50 -9.53 -1.74
CA ASN A 89 6.94 -8.76 -2.90
C ASN A 89 6.32 -7.37 -2.83
N PHE A 90 7.19 -6.36 -2.79
CA PHE A 90 6.78 -4.96 -2.86
C PHE A 90 7.43 -4.33 -4.09
N ASN A 91 6.61 -3.87 -5.01
CA ASN A 91 7.08 -3.20 -6.23
C ASN A 91 8.13 -4.00 -7.02
N GLY A 92 8.00 -5.34 -7.06
CA GLY A 92 8.96 -6.21 -7.75
C GLY A 92 10.22 -6.57 -6.93
N LEU A 93 10.38 -6.03 -5.72
CA LEU A 93 11.43 -6.43 -4.79
C LEU A 93 10.93 -7.56 -3.87
N ASN A 94 11.60 -8.71 -3.93
CA ASN A 94 11.38 -9.81 -2.99
C ASN A 94 12.14 -9.55 -1.69
N ALA A 95 11.44 -9.53 -0.57
CA ALA A 95 12.00 -9.43 0.78
C ALA A 95 11.43 -10.53 1.68
N GLY A 96 12.26 -11.12 2.51
CA GLY A 96 11.83 -12.08 3.53
C GLY A 96 11.88 -11.46 4.92
N PHE A 97 10.90 -11.78 5.76
CA PHE A 97 10.85 -11.30 7.13
C PHE A 97 10.91 -12.48 8.09
N HIS A 98 11.91 -12.48 8.96
CA HIS A 98 12.06 -13.49 10.01
C HIS A 98 11.07 -13.21 11.14
N VAL A 99 10.18 -14.17 11.40
CA VAL A 99 9.16 -14.16 12.46
C VAL A 99 9.28 -15.42 13.32
N HIS A 100 8.80 -15.35 14.56
CA HIS A 100 8.94 -16.44 15.52
C HIS A 100 7.79 -17.47 15.49
N GLY A 101 6.97 -17.42 14.48
CA GLY A 101 5.89 -18.36 14.20
C GLY A 101 4.68 -17.70 13.56
N VAL A 102 3.93 -18.50 12.82
CA VAL A 102 2.66 -18.09 12.21
C VAL A 102 1.54 -18.72 13.01
N VAL A 103 0.50 -17.94 13.31
CA VAL A 103 -0.66 -18.37 14.11
C VAL A 103 -1.80 -18.81 13.19
N GLY A 104 -2.22 -17.95 12.26
CA GLY A 104 -3.31 -18.25 11.36
C GLY A 104 -3.72 -17.06 10.49
N ILE A 105 -4.77 -17.27 9.68
CA ILE A 105 -5.35 -16.22 8.84
C ILE A 105 -6.72 -15.86 9.41
N HIS A 106 -6.96 -14.57 9.60
CA HIS A 106 -8.20 -14.02 10.10
C HIS A 106 -8.80 -13.06 9.08
N ARG A 107 -10.13 -13.13 8.92
CA ARG A 107 -10.86 -12.15 8.12
C ARG A 107 -11.44 -11.10 9.04
N VAL A 108 -11.10 -9.84 8.77
CA VAL A 108 -11.53 -8.69 9.57
C VAL A 108 -12.15 -7.63 8.67
N ASN A 109 -13.05 -6.84 9.23
CA ASN A 109 -13.59 -5.69 8.53
C ASN A 109 -12.68 -4.47 8.76
N TRP A 110 -12.43 -3.68 7.73
CA TRP A 110 -11.64 -2.44 7.83
C TRP A 110 -12.14 -1.49 8.92
N SER A 111 -13.46 -1.46 9.15
CA SER A 111 -14.06 -0.64 10.21
C SER A 111 -13.71 -1.10 11.63
N SER A 112 -13.25 -2.34 11.82
CA SER A 112 -12.79 -2.85 13.12
C SER A 112 -11.31 -2.55 13.41
N ILE A 113 -10.58 -2.01 12.43
CA ILE A 113 -9.18 -1.65 12.58
C ILE A 113 -9.11 -0.23 13.15
N ILE A 114 -8.50 -0.13 14.32
CA ILE A 114 -8.32 1.13 15.04
C ILE A 114 -6.97 1.73 14.60
N LYS A 115 -6.95 3.01 14.22
CA LYS A 115 -5.68 3.71 13.98
C LYS A 115 -4.93 3.87 15.30
N PRO A 116 -3.62 3.64 15.33
CA PRO A 116 -2.82 3.92 16.51
C PRO A 116 -2.91 5.40 16.90
N ASP A 117 -3.05 5.70 18.19
CA ASP A 117 -3.06 7.07 18.70
C ASP A 117 -1.77 7.82 18.35
N SER A 118 -1.86 9.15 18.24
CA SER A 118 -0.70 10.01 17.97
C SER A 118 0.46 9.83 18.96
N MET A 119 0.17 9.33 20.18
CA MET A 119 1.21 8.98 21.16
C MET A 119 2.00 7.74 20.78
N VAL A 120 1.39 6.80 20.04
CA VAL A 120 2.07 5.61 19.49
C VAL A 120 2.81 5.97 18.20
N ASN A 121 2.26 6.89 17.40
CA ASN A 121 2.82 7.35 16.13
C ASN A 121 3.71 8.61 16.24
N SER A 122 3.99 9.08 17.46
CA SER A 122 4.83 10.29 17.68
C SER A 122 6.30 10.12 17.27
N ALA A 123 6.75 8.89 17.07
CA ALA A 123 8.04 8.63 16.43
C ALA A 123 7.83 8.57 14.91
N SER A 124 8.57 9.35 14.16
CA SER A 124 8.65 9.29 12.68
C SER A 124 9.02 7.88 12.14
N SER A 125 9.37 6.97 13.02
CA SER A 125 9.73 5.57 12.76
C SER A 125 8.61 4.56 13.05
N SER A 126 7.39 4.98 13.41
CA SER A 126 6.31 4.02 13.69
C SER A 126 5.95 3.23 12.43
N VAL A 127 6.03 1.90 12.52
CA VAL A 127 5.67 0.94 11.48
C VAL A 127 4.30 0.30 11.72
N ALA A 128 3.53 0.80 12.69
CA ALA A 128 2.19 0.31 12.97
C ALA A 128 1.14 1.07 12.15
N THR A 129 0.37 0.39 11.33
CA THR A 129 -0.72 0.97 10.52
C THR A 129 -2.08 0.85 11.17
N GLY A 130 -2.27 -0.14 12.04
CA GLY A 130 -3.55 -0.39 12.69
C GLY A 130 -3.44 -1.32 13.88
N ILE A 131 -4.52 -1.36 14.66
CA ILE A 131 -4.67 -2.29 15.78
C ILE A 131 -6.03 -2.99 15.60
N VAL A 132 -6.04 -4.31 15.70
CA VAL A 132 -7.26 -5.10 15.66
C VAL A 132 -7.32 -6.03 16.87
N ASN A 133 -8.52 -6.23 17.40
CA ASN A 133 -8.75 -7.21 18.45
C ASN A 133 -9.22 -8.53 17.82
N LEU A 134 -8.42 -9.59 17.98
CA LEU A 134 -8.72 -10.93 17.51
C LEU A 134 -8.73 -11.88 18.72
N ASP A 135 -9.88 -12.53 18.99
CA ASP A 135 -10.01 -13.52 20.07
C ASP A 135 -9.44 -13.02 21.42
N ASP A 136 -9.82 -11.81 21.84
CA ASP A 136 -9.33 -11.11 23.04
C ASP A 136 -7.82 -10.79 23.07
N LYS A 137 -7.15 -10.85 21.90
CA LYS A 137 -5.76 -10.45 21.73
C LYS A 137 -5.67 -9.18 20.89
N LEU A 138 -4.80 -8.27 21.28
CA LEU A 138 -4.44 -7.14 20.42
C LEU A 138 -3.39 -7.58 19.41
N VAL A 139 -3.73 -7.43 18.13
CA VAL A 139 -2.83 -7.68 17.00
C VAL A 139 -2.51 -6.35 16.35
N ILE A 140 -1.23 -6.02 16.28
CA ILE A 140 -0.73 -4.78 15.66
C ILE A 140 -0.45 -5.06 14.19
N LEU A 141 -1.09 -4.33 13.29
CA LEU A 141 -0.83 -4.41 11.86
C LEU A 141 0.42 -3.61 11.52
N LEU A 142 1.35 -4.23 10.80
CA LEU A 142 2.64 -3.63 10.47
C LEU A 142 2.72 -3.21 9.00
N ASP A 143 3.35 -2.05 8.77
CA ASP A 143 3.71 -1.53 7.46
C ASP A 143 5.06 -2.12 7.01
N PHE A 144 5.02 -3.24 6.32
CA PHE A 144 6.21 -3.90 5.79
C PHE A 144 6.86 -3.10 4.64
N GLU A 145 6.06 -2.33 3.89
CA GLU A 145 6.58 -1.47 2.84
C GLU A 145 7.47 -0.37 3.42
N LYS A 146 7.01 0.24 4.52
CA LYS A 146 7.80 1.23 5.24
C LYS A 146 9.10 0.62 5.78
N ILE A 147 9.06 -0.60 6.35
CA ILE A 147 10.26 -1.28 6.82
C ILE A 147 11.25 -1.50 5.67
N VAL A 148 10.77 -1.93 4.50
CA VAL A 148 11.61 -2.12 3.32
C VAL A 148 12.16 -0.78 2.82
N ALA A 149 11.34 0.27 2.76
CA ALA A 149 11.76 1.60 2.34
C ALA A 149 12.82 2.22 3.28
N ASP A 150 12.72 1.99 4.59
CA ASP A 150 13.70 2.42 5.57
C ASP A 150 15.07 1.71 5.38
N ILE A 151 15.05 0.46 4.90
CA ILE A 151 16.27 -0.33 4.62
C ILE A 151 16.83 -0.01 3.23
N THR A 152 15.96 0.18 2.25
CA THR A 152 16.32 0.39 0.84
C THR A 152 15.50 1.56 0.29
N PRO A 153 15.93 2.81 0.53
CA PRO A 153 15.17 4.01 0.11
C PRO A 153 14.91 4.10 -1.40
N GLU A 154 15.68 3.37 -2.20
CA GLU A 154 15.56 3.34 -3.67
C GLU A 154 14.32 2.58 -4.16
N VAL A 155 13.66 1.82 -3.30
CA VAL A 155 12.49 0.96 -3.65
C VAL A 155 11.16 1.71 -3.55
N GLY A 156 11.17 2.91 -3.01
CA GLY A 156 10.00 3.79 -2.94
C GLY A 156 9.59 4.39 -4.29
N ILE A 157 8.68 5.35 -4.24
CA ILE A 157 8.26 6.13 -5.40
C ILE A 157 9.48 6.85 -6.00
N ASN A 158 9.83 6.53 -7.25
CA ASN A 158 10.98 7.13 -7.91
C ASN A 158 10.60 8.46 -8.59
N VAL A 159 10.58 9.54 -7.81
CA VAL A 159 10.27 10.89 -8.30
C VAL A 159 11.28 11.38 -9.37
N ALA A 160 12.48 10.78 -9.45
CA ALA A 160 13.46 11.12 -10.48
C ALA A 160 13.00 10.71 -11.90
N ASP A 161 12.06 9.80 -12.03
CA ASP A 161 11.50 9.44 -13.34
C ASP A 161 10.75 10.61 -14.00
N VAL A 162 10.27 11.57 -13.21
CA VAL A 162 9.68 12.81 -13.74
C VAL A 162 10.67 13.61 -14.56
N ASP A 163 11.95 13.61 -14.20
CA ASP A 163 13.00 14.35 -14.93
C ASP A 163 13.18 13.83 -16.37
N LYS A 164 12.84 12.56 -16.60
CA LYS A 164 12.88 11.92 -17.93
C LYS A 164 11.75 12.37 -18.86
N LEU A 165 10.69 12.98 -18.30
CA LEU A 165 9.52 13.40 -19.06
C LEU A 165 9.69 14.78 -19.76
N GLY A 166 10.83 15.43 -19.57
CA GLY A 166 11.16 16.71 -20.19
C GLY A 166 10.50 17.92 -19.51
N GLN A 167 10.53 19.09 -20.19
CA GLN A 167 9.91 20.31 -19.67
C GLN A 167 8.39 20.20 -19.70
N ARG A 168 7.77 20.55 -18.57
CA ARG A 168 6.34 20.43 -18.36
C ARG A 168 5.74 21.80 -18.03
N GLN A 169 4.52 22.03 -18.52
CA GLN A 169 3.75 23.23 -18.15
C GLN A 169 2.96 22.99 -16.88
N ALA A 170 2.75 24.05 -16.11
CA ALA A 170 1.91 23.97 -14.91
C ALA A 170 0.45 23.69 -15.28
N CYS A 171 -0.14 22.69 -14.61
CA CYS A 171 -1.53 22.29 -14.77
C CYS A 171 -2.27 22.46 -13.42
N ASN A 172 -3.39 23.18 -13.44
CA ASN A 172 -4.21 23.43 -12.25
C ASN A 172 -5.45 22.51 -12.16
N ALA A 173 -5.50 21.45 -12.99
CA ALA A 173 -6.58 20.48 -12.90
C ALA A 173 -6.60 19.82 -11.50
N PRO A 174 -7.74 19.78 -10.82
CA PRO A 174 -7.82 19.25 -9.47
C PRO A 174 -7.71 17.71 -9.49
N ILE A 175 -6.67 17.20 -8.86
CA ILE A 175 -6.42 15.77 -8.66
C ILE A 175 -6.61 15.47 -7.18
N LEU A 176 -7.55 14.59 -6.86
CA LEU A 176 -7.71 14.09 -5.50
C LEU A 176 -7.05 12.73 -5.39
N TYR A 177 -6.29 12.50 -4.31
CA TYR A 177 -5.71 11.18 -4.11
C TYR A 177 -5.87 10.70 -2.67
N ALA A 178 -6.04 9.38 -2.49
CA ALA A 178 -6.13 8.72 -1.21
C ALA A 178 -4.94 7.79 -0.99
N GLU A 179 -4.23 8.00 0.12
CA GLU A 179 -3.03 7.26 0.55
C GLU A 179 -2.94 7.33 2.07
N ASP A 180 -2.84 6.19 2.76
CA ASP A 180 -2.79 6.15 4.23
C ASP A 180 -1.38 6.26 4.80
N SER A 181 -0.36 5.94 4.02
CA SER A 181 1.04 6.15 4.38
C SER A 181 1.43 7.61 4.19
N GLN A 182 1.73 8.30 5.29
CA GLN A 182 2.10 9.71 5.27
C GLN A 182 3.39 9.96 4.46
N LEU A 183 4.33 9.01 4.49
CA LEU A 183 5.56 9.09 3.70
C LEU A 183 5.25 9.02 2.21
N LEU A 184 4.50 7.99 1.77
CA LEU A 184 4.15 7.81 0.36
C LEU A 184 3.25 8.95 -0.14
N SER A 185 2.32 9.42 0.68
CA SER A 185 1.49 10.59 0.39
C SER A 185 2.33 11.83 0.11
N THR A 186 3.36 12.10 0.93
CA THR A 186 4.29 13.21 0.70
C THR A 186 5.06 13.03 -0.61
N MET A 187 5.57 11.82 -0.88
CA MET A 187 6.32 11.53 -2.12
C MET A 187 5.44 11.68 -3.37
N ILE A 188 4.18 11.22 -3.33
CA ILE A 188 3.21 11.40 -4.41
C ILE A 188 2.97 12.90 -4.65
N PHE A 189 2.71 13.65 -3.58
CA PHE A 189 2.47 15.09 -3.66
C PHE A 189 3.65 15.84 -4.27
N GLU A 190 4.86 15.60 -3.77
CA GLU A 190 6.08 16.23 -4.29
C GLU A 190 6.36 15.84 -5.74
N GLY A 191 6.16 14.56 -6.08
CA GLY A 191 6.35 14.05 -7.43
C GLY A 191 5.36 14.65 -8.43
N LEU A 192 4.09 14.76 -8.08
CA LEU A 192 3.06 15.38 -8.92
C LEU A 192 3.32 16.89 -9.08
N ASN A 193 3.70 17.61 -8.01
CA ASN A 193 4.08 19.01 -8.11
C ASN A 193 5.31 19.19 -9.04
N LYS A 194 6.31 18.34 -8.91
CA LYS A 194 7.48 18.33 -9.79
C LYS A 194 7.07 18.04 -11.25
N ALA A 195 6.05 17.19 -11.45
CA ALA A 195 5.46 16.91 -12.76
C ALA A 195 4.59 18.06 -13.31
N GLY A 196 4.42 19.16 -12.56
CA GLY A 196 3.67 20.35 -12.99
C GLY A 196 2.19 20.36 -12.55
N TYR A 197 1.72 19.37 -11.82
CA TYR A 197 0.35 19.36 -11.28
C TYR A 197 0.30 20.15 -9.98
N MET A 198 -0.32 21.34 -10.03
CA MET A 198 -0.28 22.32 -8.93
C MET A 198 -1.49 22.22 -7.98
N ASN A 199 -2.55 21.51 -8.37
CA ASN A 199 -3.77 21.38 -7.59
C ASN A 199 -4.03 19.92 -7.21
N VAL A 200 -3.21 19.42 -6.29
CA VAL A 200 -3.21 18.03 -5.82
C VAL A 200 -3.66 17.99 -4.37
N ILE A 201 -4.72 17.25 -4.06
CA ILE A 201 -5.38 17.27 -2.74
C ILE A 201 -5.31 15.87 -2.12
N PRO A 202 -4.54 15.69 -1.02
CA PRO A 202 -4.42 14.42 -0.32
C PRO A 202 -5.58 14.11 0.61
N TYR A 203 -5.91 12.83 0.73
CA TYR A 203 -6.82 12.23 1.71
C TYR A 203 -6.15 11.01 2.35
N ASN A 204 -6.39 10.77 3.63
CA ASN A 204 -5.73 9.69 4.36
C ASN A 204 -6.34 8.30 4.13
N ASN A 205 -7.47 8.21 3.46
CA ASN A 205 -8.15 6.94 3.14
C ASN A 205 -9.31 7.17 2.17
N GLY A 206 -9.85 6.07 1.65
CA GLY A 206 -10.98 6.12 0.72
C GLY A 206 -12.26 6.71 1.29
N LEU A 207 -12.50 6.62 2.61
CA LEU A 207 -13.70 7.18 3.24
C LEU A 207 -13.66 8.71 3.25
N GLU A 208 -12.54 9.30 3.67
CA GLU A 208 -12.36 10.76 3.65
C GLU A 208 -12.53 11.33 2.24
N LEU A 209 -11.96 10.65 1.23
CA LEU A 209 -12.11 11.06 -0.16
C LEU A 209 -13.56 10.91 -0.64
N TRP A 210 -14.23 9.81 -0.29
CA TRP A 210 -15.65 9.63 -0.60
C TRP A 210 -16.55 10.71 0.00
N GLU A 211 -16.30 11.09 1.25
CA GLU A 211 -17.04 12.18 1.93
C GLU A 211 -16.84 13.52 1.22
N ALA A 212 -15.60 13.82 0.80
CA ALA A 212 -15.31 15.02 0.01
C ALA A 212 -16.03 15.02 -1.34
N LEU A 213 -16.00 13.91 -2.09
CA LEU A 213 -16.73 13.75 -3.34
C LEU A 213 -18.25 13.96 -3.15
N SER A 214 -18.79 13.35 -2.09
CA SER A 214 -20.20 13.47 -1.73
C SER A 214 -20.58 14.93 -1.41
N GLN A 215 -19.68 15.66 -0.75
CA GLN A 215 -19.89 17.08 -0.44
C GLN A 215 -19.82 17.95 -1.71
N PHE A 216 -18.85 17.69 -2.61
CA PHE A 216 -18.76 18.42 -3.89
C PHE A 216 -20.00 18.18 -4.76
N LYS A 217 -20.49 16.93 -4.82
CA LYS A 217 -21.74 16.57 -5.49
C LYS A 217 -22.91 17.32 -4.91
N LYS A 218 -23.11 17.29 -3.58
CA LYS A 218 -24.19 17.99 -2.90
C LYS A 218 -24.21 19.51 -3.18
N ASN A 219 -23.02 20.10 -3.34
CA ASN A 219 -22.85 21.53 -3.61
C ASN A 219 -22.91 21.88 -5.10
N GLY A 220 -23.02 20.90 -6.01
CA GLY A 220 -22.97 21.12 -7.46
C GLY A 220 -21.62 21.65 -7.96
N THR A 221 -20.52 21.25 -7.32
CA THR A 221 -19.16 21.78 -7.60
C THR A 221 -18.17 20.70 -8.05
N LEU A 222 -18.66 19.53 -8.48
CA LEU A 222 -17.81 18.40 -8.89
C LEU A 222 -16.84 18.79 -10.00
N GLU A 223 -17.32 19.32 -11.13
CA GLU A 223 -16.49 19.69 -12.28
C GLU A 223 -15.36 20.65 -11.93
N LYS A 224 -15.61 21.54 -10.95
CA LYS A 224 -14.60 22.51 -10.49
C LYS A 224 -13.55 21.92 -9.57
N ASN A 225 -13.91 20.88 -8.80
CA ASN A 225 -13.09 20.38 -7.71
C ASN A 225 -12.48 18.99 -7.98
N VAL A 226 -12.90 18.30 -9.05
CA VAL A 226 -12.43 16.94 -9.34
C VAL A 226 -12.28 16.74 -10.84
N ARG A 227 -11.06 16.54 -11.30
CA ARG A 227 -10.76 16.13 -12.68
C ARG A 227 -10.39 14.66 -12.76
N CYS A 228 -9.66 14.16 -11.74
CA CYS A 228 -9.21 12.79 -11.65
C CYS A 228 -9.11 12.39 -10.18
N VAL A 229 -9.40 11.12 -9.90
CA VAL A 229 -9.17 10.50 -8.59
C VAL A 229 -8.04 9.49 -8.71
N VAL A 230 -7.11 9.51 -7.76
CA VAL A 230 -6.05 8.51 -7.60
C VAL A 230 -6.24 7.83 -6.26
N THR A 231 -6.13 6.52 -6.19
CA THR A 231 -6.32 5.80 -4.94
C THR A 231 -5.35 4.65 -4.78
N ASP A 232 -4.80 4.49 -3.57
CA ASP A 232 -4.23 3.21 -3.19
C ASP A 232 -5.34 2.15 -3.05
N ILE A 233 -4.98 0.88 -3.06
CA ILE A 233 -5.88 -0.24 -2.78
C ILE A 233 -6.04 -0.43 -1.27
N GLU A 234 -4.93 -0.48 -0.54
CA GLU A 234 -4.91 -0.85 0.87
C GLU A 234 -4.95 0.38 1.78
N MET A 235 -6.14 0.72 2.22
CA MET A 235 -6.34 1.82 3.16
C MET A 235 -7.33 1.45 4.25
N PRO A 236 -7.13 1.92 5.50
CA PRO A 236 -8.08 1.72 6.58
C PRO A 236 -9.43 2.40 6.28
N GLN A 237 -10.49 1.93 6.94
CA GLN A 237 -11.88 2.42 6.84
C GLN A 237 -12.53 2.14 5.49
N MET A 238 -11.92 2.48 4.36
CA MET A 238 -12.42 2.20 3.02
C MET A 238 -11.25 1.95 2.08
N ASP A 239 -11.19 0.76 1.51
CA ASP A 239 -10.19 0.38 0.49
C ASP A 239 -10.49 1.04 -0.87
N GLY A 240 -9.44 1.12 -1.72
CA GLY A 240 -9.54 1.79 -3.03
C GLY A 240 -10.48 1.10 -4.01
N HIS A 241 -10.65 -0.21 -3.96
CA HIS A 241 -11.61 -0.91 -4.81
C HIS A 241 -13.05 -0.59 -4.42
N ARG A 242 -13.33 -0.46 -3.13
CA ARG A 242 -14.64 -0.05 -2.63
C ARG A 242 -14.95 1.39 -3.04
N LEU A 243 -13.99 2.30 -2.87
CA LEU A 243 -14.12 3.69 -3.35
C LEU A 243 -14.45 3.71 -4.84
N LEU A 244 -13.64 3.04 -5.67
CA LEU A 244 -13.85 2.94 -7.11
C LEU A 244 -15.26 2.41 -7.45
N ARG A 245 -15.67 1.32 -6.81
CA ARG A 245 -16.99 0.74 -7.01
C ARG A 245 -18.10 1.74 -6.71
N MET A 246 -18.04 2.39 -5.55
CA MET A 246 -19.06 3.37 -5.14
C MET A 246 -19.11 4.55 -6.13
N MET A 247 -17.97 5.03 -6.63
CA MET A 247 -17.92 6.07 -7.66
C MET A 247 -18.56 5.60 -8.98
N LYS A 248 -18.28 4.36 -9.43
CA LYS A 248 -18.82 3.85 -10.70
C LYS A 248 -20.31 3.46 -10.63
N GLU A 249 -20.83 3.19 -9.43
CA GLU A 249 -22.26 2.99 -9.20
C GLU A 249 -23.06 4.31 -9.09
N ASP A 250 -22.39 5.44 -8.85
CA ASP A 250 -23.01 6.76 -8.73
C ASP A 250 -23.15 7.45 -10.09
N GLN A 251 -24.33 7.99 -10.39
CA GLN A 251 -24.65 8.57 -11.71
C GLN A 251 -23.80 9.79 -12.07
N GLU A 252 -23.41 10.60 -11.11
CA GLU A 252 -22.63 11.82 -11.34
C GLU A 252 -21.12 11.59 -11.23
N LEU A 253 -20.69 10.60 -10.43
CA LEU A 253 -19.28 10.30 -10.20
C LEU A 253 -18.70 9.28 -11.18
N LYS A 254 -19.52 8.46 -11.83
CA LYS A 254 -19.09 7.33 -12.67
C LYS A 254 -18.18 7.74 -13.85
N GLU A 255 -18.36 8.94 -14.39
CA GLU A 255 -17.57 9.46 -15.50
C GLU A 255 -16.21 10.01 -15.05
N ILE A 256 -16.02 10.29 -13.75
CA ILE A 256 -14.74 10.77 -13.23
C ILE A 256 -13.71 9.65 -13.37
N PRO A 257 -12.56 9.91 -14.03
CA PRO A 257 -11.49 8.94 -14.15
C PRO A 257 -10.92 8.58 -12.78
N VAL A 258 -10.68 7.27 -12.58
CA VAL A 258 -10.04 6.77 -11.36
C VAL A 258 -8.82 5.94 -11.73
N ILE A 259 -7.66 6.34 -11.21
CA ILE A 259 -6.41 5.60 -11.32
C ILE A 259 -6.15 4.86 -10.01
N ILE A 260 -5.92 3.55 -10.08
CA ILE A 260 -5.37 2.78 -8.97
C ILE A 260 -3.84 2.91 -9.03
N PHE A 261 -3.23 3.41 -7.95
CA PHE A 261 -1.79 3.56 -7.82
C PHE A 261 -1.34 2.92 -6.50
N SER A 262 -0.87 1.67 -6.59
CA SER A 262 -0.67 0.83 -5.41
C SER A 262 0.56 -0.05 -5.53
N SER A 263 1.19 -0.35 -4.39
CA SER A 263 2.26 -1.37 -4.32
C SER A 263 1.74 -2.79 -4.51
N LEU A 264 0.42 -2.99 -4.34
CA LEU A 264 -0.24 -4.29 -4.44
C LEU A 264 -0.92 -4.47 -5.81
N ILE A 265 -0.14 -4.46 -6.89
CA ILE A 265 -0.64 -4.72 -8.24
C ILE A 265 -0.16 -6.09 -8.72
N ASN A 266 -1.06 -7.07 -8.71
CA ASN A 266 -0.87 -8.38 -9.32
C ASN A 266 -2.00 -8.66 -10.34
N ASP A 267 -1.91 -9.76 -11.08
CA ASP A 267 -2.88 -10.12 -12.12
C ASP A 267 -4.33 -10.19 -11.63
N GLN A 268 -4.53 -10.63 -10.39
CA GLN A 268 -5.87 -10.72 -9.80
C GLN A 268 -6.42 -9.33 -9.47
N MET A 269 -5.58 -8.46 -8.89
CA MET A 269 -5.94 -7.07 -8.59
C MET A 269 -6.18 -6.26 -9.86
N ARG A 270 -5.35 -6.45 -10.92
CA ARG A 270 -5.59 -5.83 -12.24
C ARG A 270 -6.95 -6.22 -12.79
N LYS A 271 -7.28 -7.50 -12.85
CA LYS A 271 -8.58 -7.98 -13.32
C LYS A 271 -9.75 -7.45 -12.49
N LYS A 272 -9.56 -7.28 -11.18
CA LYS A 272 -10.56 -6.73 -10.29
C LYS A 272 -10.79 -5.24 -10.58
N GLY A 273 -9.74 -4.44 -10.64
CA GLY A 273 -9.84 -3.01 -10.95
C GLY A 273 -10.42 -2.74 -12.35
N GLU A 274 -10.04 -3.53 -13.36
CA GLU A 274 -10.64 -3.46 -14.71
C GLU A 274 -12.15 -3.70 -14.68
N ARG A 275 -12.61 -4.74 -13.98
CA ARG A 275 -14.03 -5.05 -13.83
C ARG A 275 -14.80 -3.94 -13.10
N LEU A 276 -14.16 -3.25 -12.19
CA LEU A 276 -14.74 -2.13 -11.44
C LEU A 276 -14.71 -0.82 -12.25
N GLY A 277 -14.02 -0.77 -13.38
CA GLY A 277 -13.96 0.41 -14.23
C GLY A 277 -12.84 1.39 -13.89
N ALA A 278 -11.71 0.92 -13.37
CA ALA A 278 -10.52 1.76 -13.23
C ALA A 278 -10.03 2.23 -14.60
N SER A 279 -9.68 3.53 -14.71
CA SER A 279 -9.15 4.12 -15.95
C SER A 279 -7.71 3.69 -16.21
N ALA A 280 -6.94 3.46 -15.15
CA ALA A 280 -5.60 2.87 -15.21
C ALA A 280 -5.27 2.20 -13.86
N GLN A 281 -4.28 1.31 -13.88
CA GLN A 281 -3.76 0.66 -12.68
C GLN A 281 -2.25 0.55 -12.80
N LEU A 282 -1.53 1.20 -11.91
CA LEU A 282 -0.07 1.33 -11.95
C LEU A 282 0.53 1.01 -10.58
N SER A 283 1.68 0.39 -10.60
CA SER A 283 2.47 0.15 -9.39
C SER A 283 3.20 1.42 -8.97
N LYS A 284 3.39 1.61 -7.64
CA LYS A 284 4.04 2.81 -7.08
C LYS A 284 5.49 3.00 -7.57
N ASN A 285 6.15 1.96 -8.06
CA ASN A 285 7.46 2.08 -8.72
C ASN A 285 7.40 2.58 -10.18
N GLU A 286 6.21 2.64 -10.78
CA GLU A 286 5.98 3.11 -12.16
C GLU A 286 5.55 4.59 -12.17
N PHE A 287 6.22 5.46 -11.37
CA PHE A 287 5.78 6.85 -11.19
C PHE A 287 5.82 7.67 -12.50
N GLY A 288 6.80 7.42 -13.36
CA GLY A 288 6.87 8.06 -14.68
C GLY A 288 5.67 7.70 -15.57
N ASP A 289 5.30 6.43 -15.62
CA ASP A 289 4.14 5.95 -16.38
C ASP A 289 2.83 6.46 -15.77
N PHE A 290 2.76 6.57 -14.44
CA PHE A 290 1.63 7.17 -13.75
C PHE A 290 1.39 8.62 -14.19
N VAL A 291 2.46 9.43 -14.26
CA VAL A 291 2.37 10.82 -14.75
C VAL A 291 1.91 10.86 -16.21
N GLN A 292 2.41 9.97 -17.08
CA GLN A 292 1.98 9.90 -18.47
C GLN A 292 0.49 9.52 -18.61
N HIS A 293 -0.03 8.65 -17.74
CA HIS A 293 -1.45 8.32 -17.72
C HIS A 293 -2.32 9.50 -17.24
N LEU A 294 -1.83 10.26 -16.25
CA LEU A 294 -2.47 11.51 -15.86
C LEU A 294 -2.51 12.52 -17.00
N ASP A 295 -1.42 12.63 -17.77
CA ASP A 295 -1.35 13.51 -18.95
C ASP A 295 -2.45 13.16 -19.95
N LYS A 296 -2.59 11.89 -20.31
CA LYS A 296 -3.63 11.42 -21.22
C LYS A 296 -5.04 11.77 -20.73
N ILE A 297 -5.31 11.52 -19.45
CA ILE A 297 -6.64 11.77 -18.86
C ILE A 297 -6.94 13.26 -18.74
N ILE A 298 -5.94 14.09 -18.41
CA ILE A 298 -6.17 15.50 -18.05
C ILE A 298 -5.95 16.43 -19.23
N LEU A 299 -4.95 16.17 -20.09
CA LEU A 299 -4.54 17.09 -21.14
C LEU A 299 -5.18 16.75 -22.49
N GLU A 300 -5.35 15.47 -22.83
CA GLU A 300 -5.98 15.07 -24.10
C GLU A 300 -7.48 15.38 -24.13
N ASP A 301 -8.18 15.31 -22.99
CA ASP A 301 -9.60 15.73 -22.91
C ASP A 301 -9.80 17.26 -22.87
N ALA A 302 -8.73 18.05 -22.81
CA ALA A 302 -8.82 19.52 -22.79
C ALA A 302 -8.84 20.15 -24.20
N GLU A 303 -8.71 19.35 -25.27
CA GLU A 303 -8.74 19.79 -26.67
C GLU A 303 -10.13 19.65 -27.34
N TYR A 304 -11.22 19.42 -26.55
CA TYR A 304 -12.58 19.37 -27.07
C TYR A 304 -13.50 20.43 -26.46
#